data_9b008590d5b1b0db5ff86556c7082148
#
_entry.id   9b008590d5b1b0db5ff86556c7082148
#
_cell.length_a   1.000
_cell.length_b   1.000
_cell.length_c   1.000
_cell.angle_alpha   90.00
_cell.angle_beta   90.00
_cell.angle_gamma   90.00
#
_symmetry.space_group_name_H-M   'P 1'
#
loop_
_entity.id
_entity.type
_entity.pdbx_description
1 polymer ?
#
loop_
_entity_poly.entity_id
_entity_poly.type
_entity_poly.pdbx_seq_one_letter_code
_entity_poly.pdbx_strand_id
1 'polypeptide(L)'
;MVEIFHTHSDVEARVVRGLLEAHGLMPVVSSAAPHSIWPVSIGGLAEIRLSVHESEADEARRIIESHRTELPNGRVVRLRDEFESLQQAIGYRFRDRGLLEHAMTHTSRANEDVSGGVVDNESMEFLGDAVLGFVIADLLFRECPDWNEGQKSKTKAALVSTATLARRAERLSLGEHMLLGRGEEKTGGRRKQALLADSYEALIAAIYLDGGIEHARAFLAREFGGLITEAHDSGGGAGQDYKSALQELLQSRGEAPPDYRLVGTIGPDHDKKFHVEVVVRGEPIGEAVGPSKKEAEQEAARAALGKLRT
;
A
#
# COMPACT_ATOMS: atom_id res chain seq x y z
N MET A 1 4.71 29.41 32.01
CA MET A 1 4.51 28.01 31.56
C MET A 1 5.83 27.50 31.06
N VAL A 2 6.23 26.31 31.48
CA VAL A 2 7.49 25.66 31.08
C VAL A 2 7.11 24.36 30.36
N GLU A 3 7.68 24.13 29.18
CA GLU A 3 7.56 22.87 28.46
C GLU A 3 8.26 21.75 29.22
N ILE A 4 7.55 20.66 29.44
CA ILE A 4 8.03 19.50 30.21
C ILE A 4 8.07 18.22 29.38
N PHE A 5 7.32 18.20 28.26
CA PHE A 5 7.25 17.06 27.37
C PHE A 5 6.81 17.51 25.98
N HIS A 6 7.35 16.88 24.94
CA HIS A 6 6.88 17.04 23.57
C HIS A 6 6.87 15.69 22.86
N THR A 7 5.93 15.52 21.96
CA THR A 7 5.77 14.30 21.17
C THR A 7 4.97 14.61 19.89
N HIS A 8 5.06 13.73 18.91
CA HIS A 8 4.20 13.73 17.74
C HIS A 8 3.09 12.67 17.84
N SER A 9 3.04 11.92 18.94
CA SER A 9 2.01 10.90 19.21
C SER A 9 0.94 11.45 20.15
N ASP A 10 -0.30 11.52 19.66
CA ASP A 10 -1.46 11.92 20.45
C ASP A 10 -1.73 10.95 21.62
N VAL A 11 -1.49 9.66 21.40
CA VAL A 11 -1.63 8.63 22.46
C VAL A 11 -0.63 8.88 23.59
N GLU A 12 0.63 9.14 23.25
CA GLU A 12 1.68 9.44 24.24
C GLU A 12 1.37 10.74 24.99
N ALA A 13 0.94 11.78 24.29
CA ALA A 13 0.53 13.04 24.89
C ALA A 13 -0.62 12.86 25.90
N ARG A 14 -1.63 12.06 25.55
CA ARG A 14 -2.78 11.77 26.44
C ARG A 14 -2.36 10.94 27.66
N VAL A 15 -1.48 9.95 27.48
CA VAL A 15 -0.97 9.14 28.60
C VAL A 15 -0.19 10.01 29.58
N VAL A 16 0.73 10.83 29.08
CA VAL A 16 1.52 11.75 29.91
C VAL A 16 0.62 12.78 30.57
N ARG A 17 -0.35 13.33 29.85
CA ARG A 17 -1.36 14.25 30.40
C ARG A 17 -2.14 13.60 31.54
N GLY A 18 -2.74 12.43 31.28
CA GLY A 18 -3.52 11.69 32.29
C GLY A 18 -2.70 11.30 33.53
N LEU A 19 -1.41 10.97 33.33
CA LEU A 19 -0.47 10.70 34.39
C LEU A 19 -0.28 11.95 35.30
N LEU A 20 -0.03 13.10 34.70
CA LEU A 20 0.17 14.36 35.41
C LEU A 20 -1.11 14.79 36.14
N GLU A 21 -2.28 14.70 35.49
CA GLU A 21 -3.60 14.98 36.08
C GLU A 21 -3.89 14.08 37.28
N ALA A 22 -3.53 12.78 37.21
CA ALA A 22 -3.67 11.84 38.32
C ALA A 22 -2.82 12.21 39.54
N HIS A 23 -1.74 12.97 39.35
CA HIS A 23 -0.88 13.50 40.41
C HIS A 23 -1.24 14.95 40.81
N GLY A 24 -2.39 15.45 40.32
CA GLY A 24 -2.91 16.77 40.70
C GLY A 24 -2.30 17.95 39.93
N LEU A 25 -1.51 17.68 38.91
CA LEU A 25 -0.95 18.70 38.02
C LEU A 25 -1.92 19.00 36.87
N MET A 26 -1.93 20.25 36.39
CA MET A 26 -2.82 20.68 35.30
C MET A 26 -2.01 21.06 34.05
N PRO A 27 -1.56 20.10 33.24
CA PRO A 27 -0.77 20.39 32.05
C PRO A 27 -1.61 21.07 30.97
N VAL A 28 -1.06 22.09 30.35
CA VAL A 28 -1.60 22.75 29.17
C VAL A 28 -1.02 22.09 27.94
N VAL A 29 -1.91 21.58 27.09
CA VAL A 29 -1.53 20.98 25.80
C VAL A 29 -1.59 22.07 24.74
N SER A 30 -0.51 22.25 24.00
CA SER A 30 -0.45 23.12 22.83
C SER A 30 0.08 22.34 21.65
N SER A 31 -0.61 22.48 20.50
CA SER A 31 -0.08 21.95 19.25
C SER A 31 0.33 23.12 18.37
N ALA A 32 1.55 23.09 17.86
CA ALA A 32 2.01 24.04 16.85
C ALA A 32 1.45 23.61 15.46
N ALA A 33 0.14 23.84 15.22
CA ALA A 33 -0.36 23.83 13.88
C ALA A 33 -0.12 25.22 13.28
N PRO A 34 0.72 25.38 12.26
CA PRO A 34 0.75 26.63 11.51
C PRO A 34 -0.56 26.72 10.74
N HIS A 35 -1.37 27.72 11.08
CA HIS A 35 -2.44 28.19 10.20
C HIS A 35 -1.81 28.82 8.96
N SER A 36 -1.34 28.04 8.01
CA SER A 36 -0.94 28.51 6.69
C SER A 36 -1.82 27.88 5.64
N ILE A 37 -2.32 28.75 4.75
CA ILE A 37 -3.33 28.56 3.70
C ILE A 37 -2.86 27.60 2.56
N TRP A 38 -1.77 26.86 2.76
CA TRP A 38 -1.26 25.87 1.81
C TRP A 38 -1.08 24.53 2.50
N PRO A 39 -1.76 23.45 2.04
CA PRO A 39 -1.70 22.13 2.68
C PRO A 39 -0.46 21.32 2.27
N VAL A 40 0.68 21.95 2.07
CA VAL A 40 1.95 21.28 1.74
C VAL A 40 3.00 21.69 2.76
N SER A 41 2.86 21.16 3.98
CA SER A 41 3.99 21.05 4.91
C SER A 41 4.49 19.62 4.86
N ILE A 42 5.42 19.36 3.96
CA ILE A 42 6.26 18.18 3.99
C ILE A 42 7.05 18.26 5.32
N GLY A 43 6.66 17.45 6.31
CA GLY A 43 7.38 17.32 7.58
C GLY A 43 6.70 17.91 8.82
N GLY A 44 5.42 18.27 8.80
CA GLY A 44 4.75 18.88 9.94
C GLY A 44 3.61 18.03 10.51
N LEU A 45 3.90 16.90 11.11
CA LEU A 45 3.04 16.43 12.20
C LEU A 45 3.10 17.50 13.28
N ALA A 46 1.94 18.00 13.72
CA ALA A 46 1.89 19.03 14.74
C ALA A 46 2.56 18.49 16.01
N GLU A 47 3.70 19.06 16.37
CA GLU A 47 4.37 18.74 17.62
C GLU A 47 3.44 19.11 18.76
N ILE A 48 3.04 18.13 19.55
CA ILE A 48 2.21 18.31 20.73
C ILE A 48 3.14 18.59 21.91
N ARG A 49 2.97 19.75 22.56
CA ARG A 49 3.77 20.17 23.70
C ARG A 49 2.90 20.22 24.95
N LEU A 50 3.39 19.60 26.01
CA LEU A 50 2.79 19.69 27.34
C LEU A 50 3.62 20.66 28.19
N SER A 51 2.94 21.67 28.72
CA SER A 51 3.54 22.69 29.58
C SER A 51 2.81 22.76 30.90
N VAL A 52 3.52 23.01 31.99
CA VAL A 52 2.97 23.27 33.32
C VAL A 52 3.43 24.62 33.84
N HIS A 53 2.91 25.04 35.00
CA HIS A 53 3.40 26.23 35.65
C HIS A 53 4.85 26.01 36.08
N GLU A 54 5.66 27.07 36.09
CA GLU A 54 7.09 26.99 36.39
C GLU A 54 7.41 26.35 37.77
N SER A 55 6.56 26.61 38.76
CA SER A 55 6.67 26.00 40.10
C SER A 55 6.42 24.48 40.13
N GLU A 56 5.79 23.93 39.11
CA GLU A 56 5.42 22.52 39.00
C GLU A 56 6.34 21.73 38.05
N ALA A 57 7.22 22.42 37.31
CA ALA A 57 8.00 21.83 36.23
C ALA A 57 8.91 20.69 36.68
N ASP A 58 9.58 20.85 37.81
CA ASP A 58 10.52 19.82 38.35
C ASP A 58 9.75 18.62 38.91
N GLU A 59 8.56 18.82 39.46
CA GLU A 59 7.71 17.73 39.92
C GLU A 59 7.12 16.96 38.73
N ALA A 60 6.64 17.66 37.72
CA ALA A 60 6.13 17.06 36.48
C ALA A 60 7.20 16.20 35.78
N ARG A 61 8.44 16.71 35.67
CA ARG A 61 9.56 15.94 35.09
C ARG A 61 9.86 14.70 35.90
N ARG A 62 9.88 14.79 37.24
CA ARG A 62 10.08 13.62 38.11
C ARG A 62 8.99 12.58 37.97
N ILE A 63 7.72 12.98 37.86
CA ILE A 63 6.60 12.08 37.65
C ILE A 63 6.77 11.37 36.32
N ILE A 64 7.04 12.09 35.23
CA ILE A 64 7.28 11.50 33.90
C ILE A 64 8.44 10.51 33.95
N GLU A 65 9.56 10.89 34.55
CA GLU A 65 10.76 10.05 34.63
C GLU A 65 10.54 8.82 35.51
N SER A 66 9.84 8.94 36.65
CA SER A 66 9.53 7.81 37.54
C SER A 66 8.61 6.77 36.87
N HIS A 67 7.80 7.17 35.92
CA HIS A 67 6.96 6.26 35.15
C HIS A 67 7.63 5.75 33.86
N ARG A 68 8.75 6.34 33.47
CA ARG A 68 9.67 5.76 32.48
C ARG A 68 10.50 4.61 33.03
N THR A 69 10.66 4.54 34.37
CA THR A 69 11.53 3.58 35.02
C THR A 69 10.72 2.78 36.05
N GLU A 70 10.57 1.47 35.82
CA GLU A 70 10.26 0.41 36.76
C GLU A 70 8.83 0.22 37.29
N LEU A 71 8.18 -0.84 36.79
CA LEU A 71 7.27 -1.61 37.63
C LEU A 71 8.06 -2.46 38.63
N PRO A 72 7.48 -2.80 39.82
CA PRO A 72 8.17 -3.42 40.94
C PRO A 72 8.79 -4.81 40.72
N ASN A 73 8.76 -5.36 39.53
CA ASN A 73 9.26 -6.68 39.17
C ASN A 73 10.41 -6.67 38.15
N GLY A 74 11.12 -5.55 38.00
CA GLY A 74 12.25 -5.48 37.05
C GLY A 74 11.86 -5.65 35.57
N ARG A 75 10.57 -5.72 35.29
CA ARG A 75 10.05 -5.59 33.95
C ARG A 75 9.92 -4.10 33.64
N VAL A 76 10.80 -3.61 32.78
CA VAL A 76 10.52 -2.40 32.02
C VAL A 76 9.15 -2.66 31.37
N VAL A 77 8.09 -1.97 31.81
CA VAL A 77 6.95 -1.75 30.93
C VAL A 77 7.48 -0.83 29.86
N ARG A 78 8.09 -1.41 28.86
CA ARG A 78 7.91 -0.85 27.54
C ARG A 78 6.39 -0.82 27.40
N LEU A 79 5.79 0.37 27.40
CA LEU A 79 4.50 0.55 26.74
C LEU A 79 4.63 -0.30 25.49
N ARG A 80 3.88 -1.43 25.45
CA ARG A 80 4.05 -2.38 24.36
C ARG A 80 3.91 -1.53 23.13
N ASP A 81 4.98 -1.44 22.38
CA ASP A 81 4.94 -0.68 21.13
C ASP A 81 3.86 -1.38 20.31
N GLU A 82 2.68 -0.78 20.23
CA GLU A 82 1.53 -1.36 19.52
C GLU A 82 1.91 -1.69 18.07
N PHE A 83 2.97 -1.05 17.59
CA PHE A 83 3.52 -1.24 16.26
C PHE A 83 4.85 -2.02 16.23
N GLU A 84 5.36 -2.54 17.36
CA GLU A 84 6.65 -3.26 17.36
C GLU A 84 6.59 -4.51 16.45
N SER A 85 5.50 -5.26 16.49
CA SER A 85 5.31 -6.42 15.61
C SER A 85 5.20 -6.02 14.15
N LEU A 86 4.54 -4.89 13.85
CA LEU A 86 4.46 -4.35 12.50
C LEU A 86 5.84 -3.89 12.00
N GLN A 87 6.60 -3.14 12.81
CA GLN A 87 7.96 -2.71 12.45
C GLN A 87 8.89 -3.90 12.19
N GLN A 88 8.74 -4.99 12.95
CA GLN A 88 9.48 -6.24 12.70
C GLN A 88 9.05 -6.89 11.38
N ALA A 89 7.75 -6.96 11.09
CA ALA A 89 7.22 -7.55 9.86
C ALA A 89 7.65 -6.77 8.62
N ILE A 90 7.59 -5.44 8.67
CA ILE A 90 8.04 -4.57 7.57
C ILE A 90 9.57 -4.47 7.48
N GLY A 91 10.32 -4.92 8.49
CA GLY A 91 11.78 -4.81 8.54
C GLY A 91 12.30 -3.38 8.52
N TYR A 92 11.49 -2.45 9.02
CA TYR A 92 11.83 -1.03 9.13
C TYR A 92 11.46 -0.48 10.50
N ARG A 93 12.38 0.23 11.14
CA ARG A 93 12.15 0.87 12.44
C ARG A 93 12.06 2.37 12.25
N PHE A 94 10.90 2.92 12.56
CA PHE A 94 10.64 4.35 12.43
C PHE A 94 11.46 5.15 13.45
N ARG A 95 12.03 6.27 13.00
CA ARG A 95 12.62 7.32 13.82
C ARG A 95 11.52 8.18 14.43
N ASP A 96 10.56 8.57 13.58
CA ASP A 96 9.34 9.24 14.00
C ASP A 96 8.16 8.26 13.99
N ARG A 97 7.76 7.82 15.18
CA ARG A 97 6.64 6.88 15.38
C ARG A 97 5.29 7.51 15.06
N GLY A 98 5.18 8.83 15.14
CA GLY A 98 3.97 9.56 14.79
C GLY A 98 3.60 9.37 13.32
N LEU A 99 4.58 9.21 12.42
CA LEU A 99 4.32 8.88 11.02
C LEU A 99 3.62 7.52 10.86
N LEU A 100 4.04 6.52 11.62
CA LEU A 100 3.41 5.21 11.58
C LEU A 100 2.00 5.23 12.18
N GLU A 101 1.81 5.92 13.31
CA GLU A 101 0.49 6.11 13.93
C GLU A 101 -0.46 6.83 12.96
N HIS A 102 0.01 7.90 12.33
CA HIS A 102 -0.76 8.65 11.32
C HIS A 102 -1.16 7.75 10.14
N ALA A 103 -0.23 6.96 9.59
CA ALA A 103 -0.52 6.03 8.50
C ALA A 103 -1.56 4.97 8.88
N MET A 104 -1.61 4.56 10.14
CA MET A 104 -2.57 3.56 10.63
C MET A 104 -3.90 4.17 11.09
N THR A 105 -4.05 5.49 11.10
CA THR A 105 -5.26 6.17 11.60
C THR A 105 -6.26 6.38 10.47
N HIS A 106 -7.35 5.62 10.50
CA HIS A 106 -8.43 5.75 9.53
C HIS A 106 -9.35 6.94 9.84
N THR A 107 -9.93 7.56 8.83
CA THR A 107 -10.87 8.70 8.90
C THR A 107 -11.96 8.52 9.95
N SER A 108 -12.50 7.30 10.14
CA SER A 108 -13.51 7.03 11.16
C SER A 108 -13.01 7.30 12.58
N ARG A 109 -11.71 7.12 12.83
CA ARG A 109 -11.09 7.41 14.12
C ARG A 109 -10.91 8.92 14.32
N ALA A 110 -10.46 9.62 13.29
CA ALA A 110 -10.33 11.07 13.33
C ALA A 110 -11.68 11.76 13.56
N ASN A 111 -12.75 11.28 12.91
CA ASN A 111 -14.10 11.82 13.06
C ASN A 111 -14.71 11.61 14.47
N GLU A 112 -14.23 10.64 15.25
CA GLU A 112 -14.64 10.44 16.64
C GLU A 112 -13.83 11.30 17.62
N ASP A 113 -12.76 11.96 17.17
CA ASP A 113 -11.94 12.81 18.01
C ASP A 113 -12.55 14.22 18.16
N VAL A 114 -13.15 14.48 19.31
CA VAL A 114 -13.77 15.77 19.64
C VAL A 114 -12.74 16.90 19.76
N SER A 115 -11.47 16.58 19.99
CA SER A 115 -10.38 17.55 20.13
C SER A 115 -9.90 18.12 18.79
N GLY A 116 -10.19 17.41 17.67
CA GLY A 116 -9.74 17.77 16.33
C GLY A 116 -8.23 17.63 16.13
N GLY A 117 -7.55 16.93 17.05
CA GLY A 117 -6.09 16.73 17.00
C GLY A 117 -5.64 15.46 16.28
N VAL A 118 -6.57 14.54 15.99
CA VAL A 118 -6.26 13.31 15.27
C VAL A 118 -6.36 13.55 13.78
N VAL A 119 -5.27 13.29 13.06
CA VAL A 119 -5.19 13.40 11.60
C VAL A 119 -5.37 12.02 11.01
N ASP A 120 -6.21 11.89 9.98
CA ASP A 120 -6.40 10.64 9.26
C ASP A 120 -5.33 10.40 8.19
N ASN A 121 -5.34 9.20 7.64
CA ASN A 121 -4.31 8.74 6.69
C ASN A 121 -4.60 9.07 5.21
N GLU A 122 -5.68 9.78 4.87
CA GLU A 122 -6.04 10.04 3.46
C GLU A 122 -4.93 10.76 2.67
N SER A 123 -4.29 11.76 3.27
CA SER A 123 -3.18 12.46 2.62
C SER A 123 -1.92 11.61 2.47
N MET A 124 -1.71 10.65 3.38
CA MET A 124 -0.61 9.68 3.28
C MET A 124 -0.91 8.60 2.25
N GLU A 125 -2.14 8.12 2.15
CA GLU A 125 -2.61 7.23 1.08
C GLU A 125 -2.29 7.83 -0.29
N PHE A 126 -2.71 9.09 -0.53
CA PHE A 126 -2.43 9.80 -1.78
C PHE A 126 -0.94 9.86 -2.12
N LEU A 127 -0.08 10.17 -1.14
CA LEU A 127 1.36 10.20 -1.32
C LEU A 127 1.92 8.78 -1.54
N GLY A 128 1.40 7.81 -0.81
CA GLY A 128 1.82 6.41 -0.87
C GLY A 128 1.54 5.76 -2.22
N ASP A 129 0.36 6.02 -2.81
CA ASP A 129 0.03 5.58 -4.19
C ASP A 129 1.06 6.11 -5.19
N ALA A 130 1.40 7.41 -5.11
CA ALA A 130 2.40 8.01 -6.00
C ALA A 130 3.79 7.36 -5.84
N VAL A 131 4.25 7.13 -4.61
CA VAL A 131 5.54 6.46 -4.31
C VAL A 131 5.52 5.01 -4.79
N LEU A 132 4.45 4.27 -4.50
CA LEU A 132 4.23 2.90 -4.96
C LEU A 132 4.29 2.84 -6.48
N GLY A 133 3.50 3.68 -7.14
CA GLY A 133 3.41 3.73 -8.59
C GLY A 133 4.76 4.00 -9.26
N PHE A 134 5.55 4.92 -8.69
CA PHE A 134 6.90 5.24 -9.16
C PHE A 134 7.86 4.06 -8.96
N VAL A 135 7.92 3.50 -7.74
CA VAL A 135 8.88 2.44 -7.43
C VAL A 135 8.58 1.15 -8.21
N ILE A 136 7.30 0.76 -8.34
CA ILE A 136 6.93 -0.41 -9.15
C ILE A 136 7.28 -0.20 -10.63
N ALA A 137 7.08 1.01 -11.17
CA ALA A 137 7.48 1.31 -12.53
C ALA A 137 9.00 1.21 -12.74
N ASP A 138 9.80 1.72 -11.79
CA ASP A 138 11.26 1.61 -11.81
C ASP A 138 11.74 0.15 -11.69
N LEU A 139 11.14 -0.65 -10.80
CA LEU A 139 11.46 -2.08 -10.69
C LEU A 139 11.15 -2.83 -11.99
N LEU A 140 9.97 -2.64 -12.57
CA LEU A 140 9.60 -3.26 -13.85
C LEU A 140 10.53 -2.82 -15.00
N PHE A 141 10.96 -1.57 -15.01
CA PHE A 141 11.88 -1.07 -16.02
C PHE A 141 13.25 -1.76 -15.93
N ARG A 142 13.76 -2.00 -14.72
CA ARG A 142 15.07 -2.61 -14.47
C ARG A 142 15.06 -4.13 -14.60
N GLU A 143 14.04 -4.77 -14.06
CA GLU A 143 13.99 -6.25 -13.96
C GLU A 143 13.39 -6.90 -15.21
N CYS A 144 12.61 -6.15 -16.01
CA CYS A 144 12.00 -6.65 -17.23
C CYS A 144 12.41 -5.78 -18.45
N PRO A 145 13.70 -5.72 -18.81
CA PRO A 145 14.18 -4.83 -19.88
C PRO A 145 13.64 -5.21 -21.25
N ASP A 146 13.33 -6.48 -21.46
CA ASP A 146 12.79 -7.08 -22.69
C ASP A 146 11.29 -6.80 -22.90
N TRP A 147 10.58 -6.28 -21.89
CA TRP A 147 9.17 -5.97 -21.99
C TRP A 147 8.91 -4.64 -22.68
N ASN A 148 7.88 -4.60 -23.52
CA ASN A 148 7.36 -3.35 -24.08
C ASN A 148 6.56 -2.54 -23.02
N GLU A 149 6.19 -1.31 -23.37
CA GLU A 149 5.45 -0.40 -22.48
C GLU A 149 4.10 -1.01 -22.05
N GLY A 150 3.35 -1.61 -22.97
CA GLY A 150 2.05 -2.20 -22.68
C GLY A 150 2.11 -3.33 -21.66
N GLN A 151 3.14 -4.19 -21.73
CA GLN A 151 3.38 -5.25 -20.75
C GLN A 151 3.69 -4.66 -19.37
N LYS A 152 4.60 -3.67 -19.31
CA LYS A 152 4.96 -2.99 -18.05
C LYS A 152 3.76 -2.29 -17.42
N SER A 153 2.98 -1.55 -18.20
CA SER A 153 1.79 -0.83 -17.72
C SER A 153 0.70 -1.76 -17.19
N LYS A 154 0.43 -2.86 -17.90
CA LYS A 154 -0.57 -3.85 -17.49
C LYS A 154 -0.14 -4.58 -16.22
N THR A 155 1.12 -4.98 -16.12
CA THR A 155 1.65 -5.63 -14.92
C THR A 155 1.67 -4.68 -13.75
N LYS A 156 2.11 -3.42 -13.95
CA LYS A 156 2.02 -2.39 -12.92
C LYS A 156 0.59 -2.28 -12.39
N ALA A 157 -0.41 -2.11 -13.26
CA ALA A 157 -1.80 -1.98 -12.85
C ALA A 157 -2.30 -3.18 -12.01
N ALA A 158 -1.86 -4.41 -12.34
CA ALA A 158 -2.20 -5.59 -11.56
C ALA A 158 -1.51 -5.59 -10.19
N LEU A 159 -0.24 -5.19 -10.13
CA LEU A 159 0.54 -5.14 -8.89
C LEU A 159 0.04 -4.09 -7.90
N VAL A 160 -0.38 -2.91 -8.38
CA VAL A 160 -0.89 -1.81 -7.53
C VAL A 160 -2.41 -1.84 -7.36
N SER A 161 -3.08 -2.92 -7.77
CA SER A 161 -4.54 -3.04 -7.60
C SER A 161 -4.92 -3.20 -6.13
N THR A 162 -6.08 -2.65 -5.74
CA THR A 162 -6.65 -2.78 -4.38
C THR A 162 -6.62 -4.22 -3.87
N ALA A 163 -6.96 -5.20 -4.73
CA ALA A 163 -6.94 -6.61 -4.36
C ALA A 163 -5.53 -7.13 -4.06
N THR A 164 -4.51 -6.66 -4.76
CA THR A 164 -3.12 -7.04 -4.50
C THR A 164 -2.61 -6.37 -3.24
N LEU A 165 -2.86 -5.07 -3.06
CA LEU A 165 -2.44 -4.32 -1.87
C LEU A 165 -3.10 -4.86 -0.61
N ALA A 166 -4.40 -5.19 -0.65
CA ALA A 166 -5.08 -5.81 0.48
C ALA A 166 -4.43 -7.14 0.90
N ARG A 167 -4.08 -8.01 -0.06
CA ARG A 167 -3.35 -9.26 0.24
C ARG A 167 -1.97 -9.00 0.85
N ARG A 168 -1.27 -7.93 0.44
CA ARG A 168 0.00 -7.53 1.06
C ARG A 168 -0.20 -7.04 2.48
N ALA A 169 -1.22 -6.21 2.71
CA ALA A 169 -1.62 -5.75 4.03
C ALA A 169 -1.98 -6.92 4.97
N GLU A 170 -2.75 -7.90 4.48
CA GLU A 170 -3.09 -9.11 5.25
C GLU A 170 -1.84 -9.90 5.67
N ARG A 171 -0.86 -10.07 4.79
CA ARG A 171 0.41 -10.77 5.12
C ARG A 171 1.21 -10.08 6.22
N LEU A 172 1.09 -8.76 6.32
CA LEU A 172 1.69 -7.95 7.39
C LEU A 172 0.81 -7.85 8.63
N SER A 173 -0.37 -8.51 8.63
CA SER A 173 -1.41 -8.35 9.67
C SER A 173 -1.78 -6.89 9.92
N LEU A 174 -1.75 -6.06 8.86
CA LEU A 174 -1.91 -4.61 8.96
C LEU A 174 -3.23 -4.22 9.60
N GLY A 175 -4.30 -4.98 9.32
CA GLY A 175 -5.63 -4.77 9.92
C GLY A 175 -5.63 -4.79 11.44
N GLU A 176 -4.71 -5.52 12.10
CA GLU A 176 -4.60 -5.57 13.56
C GLU A 176 -4.04 -4.26 14.13
N HIS A 177 -3.30 -3.52 13.33
CA HIS A 177 -2.64 -2.27 13.69
C HIS A 177 -3.43 -1.01 13.30
N MET A 178 -4.51 -1.16 12.53
CA MET A 178 -5.35 -0.03 12.12
C MET A 178 -6.08 0.59 13.32
N LEU A 179 -6.04 1.90 13.42
CA LEU A 179 -6.76 2.70 14.40
C LEU A 179 -8.10 3.13 13.81
N LEU A 180 -9.16 2.41 14.16
CA LEU A 180 -10.51 2.60 13.63
C LEU A 180 -11.42 3.27 14.67
N GLY A 181 -12.44 3.99 14.19
CA GLY A 181 -13.56 4.42 15.02
C GLY A 181 -14.45 3.24 15.39
N ARG A 182 -15.22 3.38 16.47
CA ARG A 182 -16.08 2.29 17.01
C ARG A 182 -17.11 1.78 16.00
N GLY A 183 -17.63 2.67 15.14
CA GLY A 183 -18.57 2.31 14.10
C GLY A 183 -17.94 1.40 13.06
N GLU A 184 -16.77 1.77 12.56
CA GLU A 184 -16.02 1.02 11.54
C GLU A 184 -15.50 -0.32 12.09
N GLU A 185 -15.04 -0.33 13.35
CA GLU A 185 -14.64 -1.56 14.04
C GLU A 185 -15.78 -2.59 14.09
N LYS A 186 -17.01 -2.16 14.47
CA LYS A 186 -18.18 -3.04 14.55
C LYS A 186 -18.61 -3.62 13.20
N THR A 187 -18.35 -2.91 12.10
CA THR A 187 -18.67 -3.37 10.74
C THR A 187 -17.57 -4.22 10.11
N GLY A 188 -16.55 -4.59 10.88
CA GLY A 188 -15.45 -5.44 10.42
C GLY A 188 -14.44 -4.70 9.54
N GLY A 189 -14.25 -3.40 9.75
CA GLY A 189 -13.35 -2.54 8.99
C GLY A 189 -11.95 -3.10 8.81
N ARG A 190 -11.39 -3.75 9.84
CA ARG A 190 -10.06 -4.39 9.81
C ARG A 190 -9.85 -5.41 8.68
N ARG A 191 -10.92 -5.92 8.07
CA ARG A 191 -10.88 -6.92 6.99
C ARG A 191 -11.39 -6.39 5.66
N LYS A 192 -11.83 -5.14 5.59
CA LYS A 192 -12.28 -4.53 4.35
C LYS A 192 -11.08 -4.31 3.42
N GLN A 193 -11.16 -4.83 2.20
CA GLN A 193 -10.06 -4.75 1.24
C GLN A 193 -9.66 -3.32 0.91
N ALA A 194 -10.62 -2.41 0.78
CA ALA A 194 -10.33 -1.00 0.53
C ALA A 194 -9.48 -0.41 1.68
N LEU A 195 -9.93 -0.54 2.94
CA LEU A 195 -9.23 0.01 4.10
C LEU A 195 -7.83 -0.59 4.27
N LEU A 196 -7.67 -1.88 3.96
CA LEU A 196 -6.37 -2.56 4.00
C LEU A 196 -5.43 -2.01 2.93
N ALA A 197 -5.93 -1.77 1.71
CA ALA A 197 -5.15 -1.20 0.63
C ALA A 197 -4.74 0.25 0.94
N ASP A 198 -5.68 1.09 1.37
CA ASP A 198 -5.47 2.49 1.72
C ASP A 198 -4.42 2.63 2.85
N SER A 199 -4.53 1.77 3.90
CA SER A 199 -3.54 1.72 4.98
C SER A 199 -2.17 1.21 4.52
N TYR A 200 -2.12 0.32 3.52
CA TYR A 200 -0.86 -0.15 2.94
C TYR A 200 -0.16 0.96 2.17
N GLU A 201 -0.89 1.75 1.40
CA GLU A 201 -0.36 2.93 0.71
C GLU A 201 0.11 3.98 1.72
N ALA A 202 -0.69 4.27 2.74
CA ALA A 202 -0.28 5.17 3.81
C ALA A 202 1.00 4.71 4.54
N LEU A 203 1.17 3.39 4.76
CA LEU A 203 2.40 2.82 5.31
C LEU A 203 3.62 3.08 4.40
N ILE A 204 3.46 2.96 3.08
CA ILE A 204 4.52 3.28 2.11
C ILE A 204 4.92 4.75 2.23
N ALA A 205 3.94 5.65 2.33
CA ALA A 205 4.21 7.08 2.56
C ALA A 205 4.96 7.30 3.87
N ALA A 206 4.57 6.65 4.96
CA ALA A 206 5.25 6.75 6.24
C ALA A 206 6.73 6.34 6.15
N ILE A 207 7.02 5.20 5.52
CA ILE A 207 8.40 4.73 5.29
C ILE A 207 9.18 5.74 4.44
N TYR A 208 8.53 6.29 3.39
CA TYR A 208 9.15 7.29 2.53
C TYR A 208 9.46 8.60 3.29
N LEU A 209 8.53 9.09 4.08
CA LEU A 209 8.70 10.33 4.84
C LEU A 209 9.78 10.21 5.92
N ASP A 210 9.85 9.07 6.60
CA ASP A 210 10.82 8.82 7.67
C ASP A 210 12.22 8.45 7.15
N GLY A 211 12.28 7.60 6.12
CA GLY A 211 13.53 6.99 5.64
C GLY A 211 13.97 7.42 4.25
N GLY A 212 13.12 8.10 3.50
CA GLY A 212 13.37 8.48 2.12
C GLY A 212 13.09 7.37 1.11
N ILE A 213 13.30 7.70 -0.17
CA ILE A 213 12.93 6.82 -1.29
C ILE A 213 13.65 5.47 -1.29
N GLU A 214 14.88 5.41 -0.81
CA GLU A 214 15.66 4.18 -0.82
C GLU A 214 15.11 3.13 0.16
N HIS A 215 14.58 3.57 1.32
CA HIS A 215 13.91 2.67 2.26
C HIS A 215 12.55 2.20 1.74
N ALA A 216 11.77 3.09 1.12
CA ALA A 216 10.53 2.71 0.46
C ALA A 216 10.79 1.74 -0.69
N ARG A 217 11.83 1.96 -1.50
CA ARG A 217 12.26 1.05 -2.57
C ARG A 217 12.65 -0.33 -2.03
N ALA A 218 13.46 -0.39 -0.98
CA ALA A 218 13.89 -1.65 -0.37
C ALA A 218 12.69 -2.44 0.18
N PHE A 219 11.74 -1.76 0.83
CA PHE A 219 10.49 -2.36 1.29
C PHE A 219 9.69 -2.93 0.12
N LEU A 220 9.42 -2.14 -0.91
CA LEU A 220 8.62 -2.52 -2.05
C LEU A 220 9.29 -3.62 -2.90
N ALA A 221 10.62 -3.57 -3.08
CA ALA A 221 11.35 -4.63 -3.78
C ALA A 221 11.21 -5.98 -3.08
N ARG A 222 11.28 -6.00 -1.74
CA ARG A 222 11.05 -7.22 -0.96
C ARG A 222 9.61 -7.71 -1.07
N GLU A 223 8.62 -6.81 -1.03
CA GLU A 223 7.22 -7.19 -1.08
C GLU A 223 6.75 -7.62 -2.47
N PHE A 224 7.26 -7.01 -3.53
CA PHE A 224 6.77 -7.22 -4.90
C PHE A 224 7.74 -7.96 -5.81
N GLY A 225 9.03 -8.09 -5.44
CA GLY A 225 10.03 -8.73 -6.30
C GLY A 225 9.64 -10.13 -6.76
N GLY A 226 9.13 -10.97 -5.84
CA GLY A 226 8.63 -12.30 -6.20
C GLY A 226 7.47 -12.28 -7.19
N LEU A 227 6.55 -11.32 -7.07
CA LEU A 227 5.44 -11.17 -8.02
C LEU A 227 5.92 -10.68 -9.38
N ILE A 228 6.93 -9.81 -9.41
CA ILE A 228 7.53 -9.32 -10.66
C ILE A 228 8.24 -10.47 -11.37
N THR A 229 9.02 -11.28 -10.64
CA THR A 229 9.68 -12.47 -11.19
C THR A 229 8.65 -13.46 -11.74
N GLU A 230 7.62 -13.78 -10.98
CA GLU A 230 6.55 -14.69 -11.41
C GLU A 230 5.82 -14.16 -12.67
N ALA A 231 5.56 -12.85 -12.70
CA ALA A 231 4.97 -12.21 -13.86
C ALA A 231 5.92 -12.26 -15.06
N HIS A 232 7.22 -12.06 -14.86
CA HIS A 232 8.23 -12.13 -15.91
C HIS A 232 8.33 -13.55 -16.49
N ASP A 233 8.42 -14.57 -15.66
CA ASP A 233 8.52 -15.97 -16.07
C ASP A 233 7.25 -16.45 -16.82
N SER A 234 6.09 -15.89 -16.46
CA SER A 234 4.81 -16.16 -17.15
C SER A 234 4.58 -15.32 -18.41
N GLY A 235 5.57 -14.54 -18.85
CA GLY A 235 5.48 -13.73 -20.07
C GLY A 235 4.85 -12.34 -19.89
N GLY A 236 4.90 -11.84 -18.66
CA GLY A 236 4.59 -10.45 -18.35
C GLY A 236 3.13 -10.08 -18.30
N GLY A 237 2.35 -10.59 -17.33
CA GLY A 237 0.95 -10.15 -17.14
C GLY A 237 0.10 -10.09 -18.42
N ALA A 238 0.76 -10.30 -19.53
CA ALA A 238 0.24 -10.83 -20.73
C ALA A 238 -0.07 -12.31 -20.45
N GLY A 239 -1.00 -12.58 -19.56
CA GLY A 239 -1.91 -13.66 -19.88
C GLY A 239 -2.27 -13.33 -21.31
N GLN A 240 -1.26 -13.61 -22.15
CA GLN A 240 -1.39 -13.85 -23.57
C GLN A 240 -2.28 -12.80 -24.28
N ASP A 241 -1.78 -11.59 -24.41
CA ASP A 241 -2.38 -10.69 -25.38
C ASP A 241 -1.71 -10.93 -26.75
N TYR A 242 -1.62 -12.21 -27.12
CA TYR A 242 -1.18 -12.60 -28.44
C TYR A 242 -2.03 -11.95 -29.54
N LYS A 243 -3.28 -11.62 -29.22
CA LYS A 243 -4.17 -10.90 -30.12
C LYS A 243 -3.64 -9.49 -30.41
N SER A 244 -3.30 -8.72 -29.39
CA SER A 244 -2.73 -7.37 -29.56
C SER A 244 -1.35 -7.44 -30.21
N ALA A 245 -0.49 -8.38 -29.78
CA ALA A 245 0.83 -8.55 -30.40
C ALA A 245 0.75 -8.94 -31.88
N LEU A 246 -0.22 -9.79 -32.25
CA LEU A 246 -0.46 -10.12 -33.66
C LEU A 246 -0.98 -8.91 -34.45
N GLN A 247 -1.88 -8.14 -33.86
CA GLN A 247 -2.41 -6.94 -34.48
C GLN A 247 -1.29 -5.88 -34.70
N GLU A 248 -0.45 -5.63 -33.72
CA GLU A 248 0.68 -4.73 -33.81
C GLU A 248 1.68 -5.18 -34.89
N LEU A 249 1.99 -6.49 -34.93
CA LEU A 249 2.86 -7.03 -35.97
C LEU A 249 2.30 -6.81 -37.38
N LEU A 250 1.02 -7.10 -37.59
CA LEU A 250 0.37 -6.91 -38.89
C LEU A 250 0.29 -5.42 -39.26
N GLN A 251 -0.03 -4.57 -38.29
CA GLN A 251 -0.07 -3.13 -38.50
C GLN A 251 1.32 -2.56 -38.86
N SER A 252 2.40 -3.04 -38.21
CA SER A 252 3.76 -2.64 -38.53
C SER A 252 4.20 -3.03 -39.94
N ARG A 253 3.56 -4.06 -40.52
CA ARG A 253 3.74 -4.53 -41.90
C ARG A 253 2.77 -3.86 -42.89
N GLY A 254 1.92 -2.95 -42.43
CA GLY A 254 0.89 -2.32 -43.28
C GLY A 254 -0.25 -3.25 -43.67
N GLU A 255 -0.46 -4.32 -42.90
CA GLU A 255 -1.47 -5.34 -43.17
C GLU A 255 -2.77 -5.06 -42.41
N ALA A 256 -3.88 -5.62 -42.91
CA ALA A 256 -5.18 -5.55 -42.22
C ALA A 256 -5.15 -6.31 -40.89
N PRO A 257 -5.95 -5.89 -39.89
CA PRO A 257 -6.07 -6.60 -38.63
C PRO A 257 -6.52 -8.05 -38.83
N PRO A 258 -6.14 -8.98 -37.91
CA PRO A 258 -6.54 -10.40 -38.02
C PRO A 258 -8.02 -10.57 -37.76
N ASP A 259 -8.66 -11.52 -38.47
CA ASP A 259 -10.05 -11.95 -38.23
C ASP A 259 -10.05 -13.25 -37.41
N TYR A 260 -10.90 -13.33 -36.38
CA TYR A 260 -11.02 -14.50 -35.50
C TYR A 260 -12.36 -15.21 -35.76
N ARG A 261 -12.31 -16.44 -36.24
CA ARG A 261 -13.48 -17.23 -36.58
C ARG A 261 -13.67 -18.39 -35.63
N LEU A 262 -14.86 -18.47 -35.04
CA LEU A 262 -15.27 -19.66 -34.30
C LEU A 262 -15.61 -20.78 -35.31
N VAL A 263 -14.77 -21.79 -35.38
CA VAL A 263 -14.94 -22.95 -36.27
C VAL A 263 -15.96 -23.92 -35.69
N GLY A 264 -15.98 -24.09 -34.36
CA GLY A 264 -16.89 -24.99 -33.70
C GLY A 264 -16.71 -25.06 -32.19
N THR A 265 -17.48 -25.91 -31.57
CA THR A 265 -17.39 -26.24 -30.15
C THR A 265 -17.25 -27.74 -29.95
N ILE A 266 -16.42 -28.17 -29.02
CA ILE A 266 -16.08 -29.57 -28.75
C ILE A 266 -16.44 -29.89 -27.30
N GLY A 267 -17.04 -31.03 -27.03
CA GLY A 267 -17.35 -31.51 -25.68
C GLY A 267 -18.78 -31.23 -25.21
N PRO A 268 -19.17 -31.82 -24.05
CA PRO A 268 -20.50 -31.64 -23.49
C PRO A 268 -20.62 -30.22 -22.86
N ASP A 269 -21.86 -29.77 -22.61
CA ASP A 269 -22.13 -28.40 -22.13
C ASP A 269 -21.38 -27.99 -20.84
N HIS A 270 -21.05 -28.95 -20.00
CA HIS A 270 -20.30 -28.71 -18.73
C HIS A 270 -18.76 -28.72 -18.90
N ASP A 271 -18.25 -29.18 -20.07
CA ASP A 271 -16.82 -29.14 -20.45
C ASP A 271 -16.67 -28.72 -21.92
N LYS A 272 -17.35 -27.64 -22.27
CA LYS A 272 -17.39 -27.11 -23.63
C LYS A 272 -16.09 -26.39 -23.98
N LYS A 273 -15.43 -26.79 -25.05
CA LYS A 273 -14.24 -26.15 -25.60
C LYS A 273 -14.56 -25.44 -26.91
N PHE A 274 -13.90 -24.32 -27.13
CA PHE A 274 -14.10 -23.47 -28.31
C PHE A 274 -12.92 -23.65 -29.25
N HIS A 275 -13.22 -23.99 -30.54
CA HIS A 275 -12.21 -24.07 -31.58
C HIS A 275 -12.25 -22.77 -32.41
N VAL A 276 -11.13 -22.05 -32.43
CA VAL A 276 -11.00 -20.74 -33.10
C VAL A 276 -9.86 -20.80 -34.11
N GLU A 277 -10.08 -20.19 -35.25
CA GLU A 277 -9.12 -19.93 -36.32
C GLU A 277 -8.78 -18.42 -36.39
N VAL A 278 -7.50 -18.11 -36.68
CA VAL A 278 -7.05 -16.76 -37.02
C VAL A 278 -6.79 -16.67 -38.51
N VAL A 279 -7.46 -15.75 -39.17
CA VAL A 279 -7.36 -15.51 -40.59
C VAL A 279 -6.69 -14.17 -40.87
N VAL A 280 -5.65 -14.16 -41.70
CA VAL A 280 -4.97 -12.95 -42.20
C VAL A 280 -4.95 -13.02 -43.74
N ARG A 281 -5.36 -11.93 -44.38
CA ARG A 281 -5.48 -11.84 -45.87
C ARG A 281 -6.35 -12.96 -46.49
N GLY A 282 -7.33 -13.45 -45.74
CA GLY A 282 -8.22 -14.50 -46.17
C GLY A 282 -7.70 -15.93 -45.98
N GLU A 283 -6.46 -16.10 -45.51
CA GLU A 283 -5.83 -17.40 -45.25
C GLU A 283 -5.79 -17.69 -43.72
N PRO A 284 -6.12 -18.91 -43.29
CA PRO A 284 -6.01 -19.33 -41.91
C PRO A 284 -4.52 -19.54 -41.55
N ILE A 285 -4.01 -18.73 -40.66
CA ILE A 285 -2.61 -18.76 -40.25
C ILE A 285 -2.38 -19.35 -38.87
N GLY A 286 -3.40 -19.48 -38.03
CA GLY A 286 -3.33 -20.09 -36.72
C GLY A 286 -4.67 -20.63 -36.27
N GLU A 287 -4.68 -21.71 -35.48
CA GLU A 287 -5.85 -22.29 -34.88
C GLU A 287 -5.53 -22.79 -33.46
N ALA A 288 -6.55 -22.79 -32.60
CA ALA A 288 -6.42 -23.34 -31.23
C ALA A 288 -7.79 -23.72 -30.66
N VAL A 289 -7.74 -24.57 -29.63
CA VAL A 289 -8.89 -24.98 -28.83
C VAL A 289 -8.67 -24.54 -27.39
N GLY A 290 -9.66 -23.88 -26.78
CA GLY A 290 -9.56 -23.42 -25.40
C GLY A 290 -10.89 -23.57 -24.64
N PRO A 291 -10.85 -23.51 -23.29
CA PRO A 291 -12.03 -23.67 -22.44
C PRO A 291 -12.99 -22.47 -22.52
N SER A 292 -12.51 -21.34 -23.03
CA SER A 292 -13.34 -20.17 -23.34
C SER A 292 -13.01 -19.65 -24.74
N LYS A 293 -13.95 -18.94 -25.38
CA LYS A 293 -13.70 -18.30 -26.67
C LYS A 293 -12.49 -17.36 -26.62
N LYS A 294 -12.34 -16.59 -25.54
CA LYS A 294 -11.23 -15.65 -25.33
C LYS A 294 -9.88 -16.36 -25.26
N GLU A 295 -9.79 -17.47 -24.55
CA GLU A 295 -8.55 -18.25 -24.45
C GLU A 295 -8.20 -18.95 -25.76
N ALA A 296 -9.19 -19.50 -26.44
CA ALA A 296 -8.99 -20.08 -27.77
C ALA A 296 -8.46 -19.04 -28.78
N GLU A 297 -9.03 -17.82 -28.78
CA GLU A 297 -8.55 -16.70 -29.62
C GLU A 297 -7.11 -16.31 -29.30
N GLN A 298 -6.71 -16.27 -28.03
CA GLN A 298 -5.35 -15.95 -27.63
C GLN A 298 -4.34 -17.04 -28.07
N GLU A 299 -4.67 -18.29 -27.87
CA GLU A 299 -3.81 -19.41 -28.30
C GLU A 299 -3.70 -19.50 -29.83
N ALA A 300 -4.79 -19.23 -30.56
CA ALA A 300 -4.76 -19.16 -32.02
C ALA A 300 -3.87 -18.00 -32.52
N ALA A 301 -3.92 -16.85 -31.83
CA ALA A 301 -3.03 -15.71 -32.13
C ALA A 301 -1.56 -16.07 -31.84
N ARG A 302 -1.28 -16.82 -30.75
CA ARG A 302 0.07 -17.33 -30.45
C ARG A 302 0.61 -18.20 -31.58
N ALA A 303 -0.18 -19.15 -32.04
CA ALA A 303 0.18 -20.04 -33.16
C ALA A 303 0.47 -19.23 -34.43
N ALA A 304 -0.35 -18.24 -34.73
CA ALA A 304 -0.15 -17.34 -35.86
C ALA A 304 1.13 -16.50 -35.78
N LEU A 305 1.44 -15.94 -34.60
CA LEU A 305 2.69 -15.22 -34.35
C LEU A 305 3.93 -16.07 -34.54
N GLY A 306 3.88 -17.33 -34.09
CA GLY A 306 4.96 -18.28 -34.30
C GLY A 306 5.26 -18.50 -35.80
N LYS A 307 4.22 -18.62 -36.63
CA LYS A 307 4.40 -18.78 -38.09
C LYS A 307 4.87 -17.51 -38.80
N LEU A 308 4.49 -16.35 -38.33
CA LEU A 308 4.85 -15.06 -38.98
C LEU A 308 6.24 -14.55 -38.58
N ARG A 309 6.85 -15.10 -37.53
CA ARG A 309 8.20 -14.73 -37.07
C ARG A 309 9.30 -15.62 -37.66
N THR A 310 8.94 -16.76 -38.25
CA THR A 310 9.79 -17.64 -39.05
C THR A 310 9.84 -17.15 -40.48
#